data_1751595817a0e2da06c531bb39031cc5
#
_entry.id   1751595817a0e2da06c531bb39031cc5
#
_cell.length_a   1.000
_cell.length_b   1.000
_cell.length_c   1.000
_cell.angle_alpha   90.00
_cell.angle_beta   90.00
_cell.angle_gamma   90.00
#
_symmetry.space_group_name_H-M   'P 1'
#
loop_
_entity.id
_entity.type
_entity.pdbx_description
1 polymer ?
#
loop_
_entity_poly.entity_id
_entity_poly.type
_entity_poly.pdbx_seq_one_letter_code
_entity_poly.pdbx_strand_id
1 'polypeptide(L)'
;MTEIAHARTGIDIHPGATIGEGFFIDHGTGVVIGETTVIGKNVKLYQGVTLGALSFPKDEATGMLMKGHKRHPNVEDNVVIYAGATILGGETTIGHDSEIGGNVWLMESIPPFSRVYNQTPYPRIKAKKET
;
A
#
# COMPACT_ATOMS: atom_id res chain seq x y z
N MET A 1 -11.49 -1.28 -17.48
CA MET A 1 -10.75 0.01 -17.39
C MET A 1 -9.38 -0.16 -16.80
N THR A 2 -9.29 -0.84 -15.69
CA THR A 2 -8.00 -0.98 -14.97
C THR A 2 -6.93 -1.70 -15.79
N GLU A 3 -7.28 -2.74 -16.52
CA GLU A 3 -6.30 -3.47 -17.34
C GLU A 3 -5.68 -2.62 -18.43
N ILE A 4 -6.49 -1.81 -19.11
CA ILE A 4 -5.98 -0.91 -20.15
C ILE A 4 -5.15 0.21 -19.53
N ALA A 5 -5.62 0.80 -18.44
CA ALA A 5 -4.88 1.83 -17.73
C ALA A 5 -3.56 1.29 -17.19
N HIS A 6 -3.55 0.09 -16.61
CA HIS A 6 -2.35 -0.56 -16.11
C HIS A 6 -1.34 -0.80 -17.25
N ALA A 7 -1.80 -1.32 -18.39
CA ALA A 7 -0.92 -1.57 -19.52
C ALA A 7 -0.20 -0.30 -20.02
N ARG A 8 -0.84 0.87 -19.90
CA ARG A 8 -0.28 2.14 -20.37
C ARG A 8 0.54 2.87 -19.31
N THR A 9 0.16 2.76 -18.03
CA THR A 9 0.72 3.56 -16.95
C THR A 9 1.53 2.76 -15.94
N GLY A 10 1.34 1.42 -15.89
CA GLY A 10 1.91 0.59 -14.85
C GLY A 10 1.26 0.77 -13.49
N ILE A 11 0.09 1.41 -13.43
CA ILE A 11 -0.67 1.63 -12.20
C ILE A 11 -1.86 0.68 -12.19
N ASP A 12 -2.01 -0.09 -11.10
CA ASP A 12 -3.09 -1.06 -10.94
C ASP A 12 -3.98 -0.66 -9.77
N ILE A 13 -5.11 -0.01 -10.08
CA ILE A 13 -6.10 0.37 -9.06
C ILE A 13 -7.36 -0.45 -9.29
N HIS A 14 -7.71 -1.29 -8.32
CA HIS A 14 -8.95 -2.07 -8.42
C HIS A 14 -10.16 -1.14 -8.39
N PRO A 15 -11.17 -1.35 -9.26
CA PRO A 15 -12.34 -0.47 -9.30
C PRO A 15 -13.18 -0.49 -8.01
N GLY A 16 -13.02 -1.49 -7.15
CA GLY A 16 -13.69 -1.54 -5.85
C GLY A 16 -13.09 -0.64 -4.80
N ALA A 17 -11.89 -0.10 -5.02
CA ALA A 17 -11.25 0.78 -4.06
C ALA A 17 -12.04 2.09 -3.91
N THR A 18 -12.13 2.57 -2.66
CA THR A 18 -12.77 3.84 -2.34
C THR A 18 -11.69 4.91 -2.18
N ILE A 19 -11.74 5.94 -3.01
CA ILE A 19 -10.71 6.99 -3.04
C ILE A 19 -11.36 8.35 -2.87
N GLY A 20 -10.92 9.10 -1.87
CA GLY A 20 -11.43 10.44 -1.58
C GLY A 20 -10.90 11.50 -2.53
N GLU A 21 -11.36 12.74 -2.34
CA GLU A 21 -10.97 13.90 -3.13
C GLU A 21 -9.48 14.22 -2.98
N GLY A 22 -8.90 14.80 -4.01
CA GLY A 22 -7.53 15.30 -3.95
C GLY A 22 -6.46 14.21 -3.95
N PHE A 23 -6.82 13.01 -4.35
CA PHE A 23 -5.87 11.92 -4.47
C PHE A 23 -4.85 12.22 -5.57
N PHE A 24 -3.59 12.03 -5.25
CA PHE A 24 -2.49 12.34 -6.18
C PHE A 24 -1.47 11.20 -6.20
N ILE A 25 -1.07 10.81 -7.41
CA ILE A 25 0.00 9.83 -7.61
C ILE A 25 1.13 10.52 -8.35
N ASP A 26 2.33 10.48 -7.77
CA ASP A 26 3.54 11.02 -8.38
C ASP A 26 4.35 9.87 -8.98
N HIS A 27 4.61 9.95 -10.29
CA HIS A 27 5.31 8.95 -11.09
C HIS A 27 4.56 7.62 -11.24
N GLY A 28 3.92 7.10 -10.26
CA GLY A 28 2.91 6.05 -10.26
C GLY A 28 3.28 4.64 -10.73
N THR A 29 4.34 4.44 -11.47
CA THR A 29 4.71 3.11 -11.98
C THR A 29 4.83 2.10 -10.84
N GLY A 30 4.13 0.96 -10.99
CA GLY A 30 4.16 -0.11 -9.98
C GLY A 30 3.27 0.12 -8.77
N VAL A 31 2.43 1.17 -8.75
CA VAL A 31 1.43 1.35 -7.69
C VAL A 31 0.35 0.29 -7.83
N VAL A 32 0.02 -0.37 -6.71
CA VAL A 32 -1.04 -1.36 -6.64
C VAL A 32 -1.98 -0.98 -5.49
N ILE A 33 -3.26 -0.81 -5.81
CA ILE A 33 -4.30 -0.51 -4.82
C ILE A 33 -5.39 -1.58 -4.91
N GLY A 34 -5.55 -2.36 -3.84
CA GLY A 34 -6.47 -3.48 -3.80
C GLY A 34 -7.94 -3.10 -3.64
N GLU A 35 -8.80 -4.06 -3.88
CA GLU A 35 -10.25 -3.90 -3.96
C GLU A 35 -10.89 -3.21 -2.76
N THR A 36 -10.52 -3.60 -1.55
CA THR A 36 -11.18 -3.11 -0.33
C THR A 36 -10.45 -1.95 0.34
N THR A 37 -9.48 -1.36 -0.35
CA THR A 37 -8.75 -0.20 0.14
C THR A 37 -9.68 1.00 0.28
N VAL A 38 -9.53 1.73 1.39
CA VAL A 38 -10.23 3.00 1.61
C VAL A 38 -9.19 4.10 1.77
N ILE A 39 -9.25 5.10 0.92
CA ILE A 39 -8.32 6.22 0.92
C ILE A 39 -9.12 7.50 1.16
N GLY A 40 -8.70 8.27 2.15
CA GLY A 40 -9.31 9.55 2.50
C GLY A 40 -8.97 10.66 1.52
N LYS A 41 -9.07 11.90 2.00
CA LYS A 41 -8.86 13.10 1.19
C LYS A 41 -7.38 13.50 1.17
N ASN A 42 -6.95 14.04 0.04
CA ASN A 42 -5.61 14.64 -0.11
C ASN A 42 -4.47 13.67 0.22
N VAL A 43 -4.62 12.42 -0.18
CA VAL A 43 -3.59 11.39 -0.01
C VAL A 43 -2.68 11.42 -1.21
N LYS A 44 -1.38 11.33 -0.97
CA LYS A 44 -0.37 11.32 -2.03
C LYS A 44 0.45 10.02 -1.97
N LEU A 45 0.55 9.36 -3.12
CA LEU A 45 1.38 8.16 -3.28
C LEU A 45 2.48 8.40 -4.29
N TYR A 46 3.62 7.79 -4.05
CA TYR A 46 4.72 7.75 -5.00
C TYR A 46 4.77 6.39 -5.71
N GLN A 47 5.68 6.24 -6.66
CA GLN A 47 5.82 5.02 -7.43
C GLN A 47 6.09 3.79 -6.55
N GLY A 48 5.62 2.63 -6.99
CA GLY A 48 5.89 1.35 -6.34
C GLY A 48 5.16 1.10 -5.02
N VAL A 49 4.26 2.00 -4.61
CA VAL A 49 3.48 1.79 -3.38
C VAL A 49 2.47 0.68 -3.58
N THR A 50 2.39 -0.23 -2.61
CA THR A 50 1.41 -1.31 -2.62
C THR A 50 0.50 -1.20 -1.39
N LEU A 51 -0.81 -1.12 -1.64
CA LEU A 51 -1.84 -1.23 -0.61
C LEU A 51 -2.52 -2.59 -0.81
N GLY A 52 -2.06 -3.58 -0.09
CA GLY A 52 -2.35 -4.97 -0.37
C GLY A 52 -2.98 -5.74 0.78
N ALA A 53 -3.27 -7.00 0.52
CA ALA A 53 -3.81 -7.92 1.50
C ALA A 53 -2.69 -8.67 2.21
N LEU A 54 -2.84 -8.84 3.51
CA LEU A 54 -1.92 -9.67 4.29
C LEU A 54 -2.20 -11.16 4.05
N SER A 55 -3.49 -11.51 3.94
CA SER A 55 -3.92 -12.86 3.64
C SER A 55 -5.30 -12.81 2.99
N PHE A 56 -5.67 -13.89 2.33
CA PHE A 56 -7.01 -14.04 1.75
C PHE A 56 -7.83 -14.95 2.67
N PRO A 57 -8.86 -14.41 3.37
CA PRO A 57 -9.73 -15.24 4.20
C PRO A 57 -10.45 -16.29 3.37
N LYS A 58 -10.62 -17.47 3.94
CA LYS A 58 -11.35 -18.57 3.31
C LYS A 58 -12.63 -18.87 4.09
N ASP A 59 -13.66 -19.27 3.37
CA ASP A 59 -14.87 -19.82 3.98
C ASP A 59 -14.53 -21.20 4.56
N GLU A 60 -14.70 -21.36 5.85
CA GLU A 60 -14.38 -22.61 6.54
C GLU A 60 -15.24 -23.79 6.04
N ALA A 61 -16.47 -23.51 5.62
CA ALA A 61 -17.38 -24.55 5.15
C ALA A 61 -17.03 -25.05 3.75
N THR A 62 -16.57 -24.19 2.87
CA THR A 62 -16.31 -24.50 1.45
C THR A 62 -14.83 -24.53 1.09
N GLY A 63 -13.98 -23.94 1.93
CA GLY A 63 -12.55 -23.77 1.64
C GLY A 63 -12.27 -22.74 0.54
N MET A 64 -13.29 -22.04 0.05
CA MET A 64 -13.14 -21.03 -1.00
C MET A 64 -12.80 -19.67 -0.41
N LEU A 65 -12.12 -18.84 -1.20
CA LEU A 65 -11.79 -17.48 -0.80
C LEU A 65 -13.08 -16.66 -0.61
N MET A 66 -13.15 -15.91 0.49
CA MET A 66 -14.25 -14.99 0.75
C MET A 66 -14.10 -13.75 -0.11
N LYS A 67 -15.05 -13.54 -1.03
CA LYS A 67 -15.07 -12.35 -1.89
C LYS A 67 -15.60 -11.15 -1.13
N GLY A 68 -15.07 -9.97 -1.45
CA GLY A 68 -15.54 -8.70 -0.87
C GLY A 68 -15.18 -8.48 0.59
N HIS A 69 -14.51 -9.44 1.22
CA HIS A 69 -14.06 -9.28 2.60
C HIS A 69 -12.99 -8.20 2.70
N LYS A 70 -13.11 -7.34 3.72
CA LYS A 70 -12.13 -6.27 3.95
C LYS A 70 -10.75 -6.87 4.24
N ARG A 71 -9.82 -6.67 3.30
CA ARG A 71 -8.47 -7.26 3.39
C ARG A 71 -7.37 -6.28 3.00
N HIS A 72 -7.73 -5.08 2.58
CA HIS A 72 -6.80 -4.04 2.18
C HIS A 72 -6.84 -2.86 3.15
N PRO A 73 -5.76 -2.10 3.30
CA PRO A 73 -5.67 -1.08 4.35
C PRO A 73 -6.59 0.11 4.15
N ASN A 74 -6.75 0.85 5.25
CA ASN A 74 -7.38 2.15 5.24
C ASN A 74 -6.31 3.22 5.38
N VAL A 75 -6.40 4.26 4.57
CA VAL A 75 -5.49 5.41 4.63
C VAL A 75 -6.36 6.64 4.90
N GLU A 76 -6.14 7.30 6.02
CA GLU A 76 -6.91 8.48 6.39
C GLU A 76 -6.43 9.72 5.64
N ASP A 77 -7.01 10.89 5.96
CA ASP A 77 -6.77 12.11 5.21
C ASP A 77 -5.33 12.63 5.35
N ASN A 78 -4.86 13.32 4.33
CA ASN A 78 -3.58 14.04 4.34
C ASN A 78 -2.37 13.16 4.63
N VAL A 79 -2.38 11.94 4.13
CA VAL A 79 -1.27 10.99 4.29
C VAL A 79 -0.40 11.01 3.04
N VAL A 80 0.90 10.96 3.24
CA VAL A 80 1.88 10.83 2.16
C VAL A 80 2.60 9.48 2.30
N ILE A 81 2.61 8.70 1.23
CA ILE A 81 3.29 7.40 1.21
C ILE A 81 4.34 7.42 0.12
N TYR A 82 5.59 7.33 0.53
CA TYR A 82 6.73 7.46 -0.37
C TYR A 82 7.05 6.17 -1.13
N ALA A 83 7.92 6.28 -2.09
CA ALA A 83 8.19 5.25 -3.10
C ALA A 83 8.51 3.88 -2.49
N GLY A 84 7.92 2.83 -3.06
CA GLY A 84 8.23 1.45 -2.71
C GLY A 84 7.68 0.96 -1.39
N ALA A 85 6.93 1.77 -0.66
CA ALA A 85 6.32 1.35 0.59
C ALA A 85 5.23 0.30 0.35
N THR A 86 5.14 -0.67 1.25
CA THR A 86 4.13 -1.73 1.19
C THR A 86 3.33 -1.72 2.49
N ILE A 87 2.02 -1.55 2.36
CA ILE A 87 1.10 -1.53 3.51
C ILE A 87 0.07 -2.62 3.29
N LEU A 88 -0.06 -3.51 4.26
CA LEU A 88 -0.86 -4.73 4.12
C LEU A 88 -1.87 -4.88 5.26
N GLY A 89 -3.05 -5.42 4.92
CA GLY A 89 -4.01 -5.90 5.89
C GLY A 89 -5.26 -5.05 6.03
N GLY A 90 -6.42 -5.70 6.13
CA GLY A 90 -7.72 -5.03 6.19
C GLY A 90 -7.97 -4.27 7.48
N GLU A 91 -7.29 -4.60 8.55
CA GLU A 91 -7.38 -3.90 9.83
C GLU A 91 -6.33 -2.80 9.98
N THR A 92 -5.40 -2.72 9.04
CA THR A 92 -4.33 -1.72 9.06
C THR A 92 -4.89 -0.36 8.66
N THR A 93 -4.77 0.60 9.55
CA THR A 93 -5.22 1.98 9.33
C THR A 93 -4.04 2.94 9.51
N ILE A 94 -3.77 3.72 8.49
CA ILE A 94 -2.76 4.78 8.54
C ILE A 94 -3.48 6.05 9.00
N GLY A 95 -3.17 6.49 10.21
CA GLY A 95 -3.79 7.67 10.81
C GLY A 95 -3.52 8.94 10.00
N HIS A 96 -4.47 9.88 10.03
CA HIS A 96 -4.39 11.10 9.23
C HIS A 96 -3.13 11.92 9.53
N ASP A 97 -2.72 12.72 8.56
CA ASP A 97 -1.55 13.61 8.67
C ASP A 97 -0.26 12.86 9.00
N SER A 98 -0.11 11.67 8.47
CA SER A 98 1.07 10.82 8.66
C SER A 98 1.89 10.72 7.39
N GLU A 99 3.14 10.34 7.55
CA GLU A 99 4.06 10.08 6.43
C GLU A 99 4.65 8.68 6.57
N ILE A 100 4.63 7.93 5.48
CA ILE A 100 5.26 6.62 5.40
C ILE A 100 6.47 6.74 4.47
N GLY A 101 7.64 6.52 5.00
CA GLY A 101 8.89 6.62 4.24
C GLY A 101 9.03 5.56 3.16
N GLY A 102 10.00 5.79 2.27
CA GLY A 102 10.26 4.87 1.16
C GLY A 102 10.65 3.48 1.62
N ASN A 103 10.15 2.47 0.92
CA ASN A 103 10.45 1.05 1.15
C ASN A 103 10.08 0.52 2.54
N VAL A 104 9.21 1.22 3.26
CA VAL A 104 8.69 0.75 4.55
C VAL A 104 7.72 -0.41 4.30
N TRP A 105 7.86 -1.46 5.09
CA TRP A 105 6.96 -2.61 5.07
C TRP A 105 6.13 -2.56 6.35
N LEU A 106 4.84 -2.30 6.22
CA LEU A 106 3.96 -2.04 7.36
C LEU A 106 2.74 -2.96 7.33
N MET A 107 2.52 -3.68 8.42
CA MET A 107 1.42 -4.63 8.56
C MET A 107 0.54 -4.29 9.76
N GLU A 108 0.71 -3.11 10.35
CA GLU A 108 -0.06 -2.71 11.53
C GLU A 108 -0.44 -1.24 11.45
N SER A 109 -1.48 -0.87 12.17
CA SER A 109 -1.97 0.50 12.20
C SER A 109 -1.00 1.44 12.90
N ILE A 110 -1.05 2.71 12.46
CA ILE A 110 -0.29 3.78 13.11
C ILE A 110 -1.25 4.91 13.48
N PRO A 111 -0.98 5.60 14.61
CA PRO A 111 -1.82 6.73 15.02
C PRO A 111 -1.63 7.94 14.09
N PRO A 112 -2.57 8.91 14.16
CA PRO A 112 -2.41 10.17 13.43
C PRO A 112 -1.10 10.89 13.78
N PHE A 113 -0.64 11.71 12.84
CA PHE A 113 0.58 12.52 12.98
C PHE A 113 1.85 11.69 13.20
N SER A 114 1.89 10.48 12.64
CA SER A 114 3.05 9.60 12.71
C SER A 114 3.98 9.81 11.53
N ARG A 115 5.25 9.61 11.78
CA ARG A 115 6.25 9.51 10.71
C ARG A 115 6.94 8.16 10.85
N VAL A 116 6.75 7.29 9.86
CA VAL A 116 7.31 5.94 9.85
C VAL A 116 8.42 5.90 8.81
N TYR A 117 9.57 5.44 9.21
CA TYR A 117 10.70 5.30 8.30
C TYR A 117 11.59 4.17 8.78
N ASN A 118 12.30 3.55 7.83
CA ASN A 118 13.25 2.51 8.18
C ASN A 118 14.46 3.14 8.87
N GLN A 119 14.95 2.47 9.90
CA GLN A 119 16.25 2.81 10.43
C GLN A 119 17.28 2.61 9.34
N THR A 120 18.24 3.53 9.22
CA THR A 120 19.27 3.41 8.19
C THR A 120 20.23 2.28 8.56
N PRO A 121 20.09 1.08 8.00
CA PRO A 121 21.04 0.02 8.27
C PRO A 121 22.33 0.29 7.52
N TYR A 122 23.46 0.09 8.21
CA TYR A 122 24.72 0.07 7.49
C TYR A 122 24.80 -1.21 6.66
N PRO A 123 25.06 -1.08 5.36
CA PRO A 123 25.16 -2.27 4.53
C PRO A 123 26.30 -3.15 5.00
N ARG A 124 26.05 -4.46 5.00
CA ARG A 124 27.11 -5.43 5.27
C ARG A 124 27.84 -5.73 3.98
N ILE A 125 29.12 -5.41 3.96
CA ILE A 125 29.96 -5.60 2.77
C ILE A 125 30.85 -6.82 3.00
N LYS A 126 30.76 -7.80 2.09
CA LYS A 126 31.60 -8.98 2.08
C LYS A 126 32.36 -9.08 0.77
N ALA A 127 33.59 -9.51 0.85
CA ALA A 127 34.33 -9.85 -0.35
C ALA A 127 33.68 -11.06 -1.04
N LYS A 128 33.52 -10.99 -2.33
CA LYS A 128 33.03 -12.07 -3.15
C LYS A 128 34.17 -13.04 -3.43
N LYS A 129 33.91 -14.35 -3.29
CA LYS A 129 34.95 -15.33 -3.64
C LYS A 129 35.25 -15.26 -5.12
N GLU A 130 36.53 -15.24 -5.46
CA GLU A 130 36.98 -15.42 -6.82
C GLU A 130 36.88 -16.91 -7.18
N THR A 131 36.24 -17.21 -8.31
CA THR A 131 36.15 -18.60 -8.82
C THR A 131 36.38 -18.61 -10.29
#